data_e4196c8d095ddc082e9a42202fff15c1
#
_entry.id   e4196c8d095ddc082e9a42202fff15c1
#
_cell.length_a   1.000
_cell.length_b   1.000
_cell.length_c   1.000
_cell.angle_alpha   90.00
_cell.angle_beta   90.00
_cell.angle_gamma   90.00
#
_symmetry.space_group_name_H-M   'P 1'
#
loop_
_entity.id
_entity.type
_entity.pdbx_description
1 polymer ?
#
loop_
_entity_poly.entity_id
_entity_poly.type
_entity_poly.pdbx_seq_one_letter_code
_entity_poly.pdbx_strand_id
1 'polypeptide(L)'
;YFFGSAFTSLLSLSNFWFMDQIDYFNPQAALDPLVHTWSLGVEEQFYLIVPILLGVIWFRFRRFLVFFLAFLMLASLGWMLALSSSSPMFTFYMLPTRAWELFAGILVAIAIGKPWWVVCKKWHGQLSMLGLLVLLFGILFTPSGVAWPGFWTIIPVAGTLLVLLFGQSNSVARTVLSLAAMRALGVISYSAYLWHQPIFSFLDYQQKMPASFSG
;
A
#
# COMPACT_ATOMS: atom_id res chain seq x y z
N TYR A 1 23.83 3.71 -12.47
CA TYR A 1 22.68 3.87 -11.60
C TYR A 1 21.45 3.11 -12.14
N PHE A 2 20.94 3.43 -13.34
CA PHE A 2 19.77 2.81 -13.96
C PHE A 2 19.86 1.26 -14.07
N PHE A 3 21.01 0.69 -14.40
CA PHE A 3 21.16 -0.76 -14.43
C PHE A 3 20.99 -1.41 -13.05
N GLY A 4 21.40 -0.73 -11.98
CA GLY A 4 21.21 -1.21 -10.61
C GLY A 4 19.72 -1.20 -10.23
N SER A 5 18.99 -0.11 -10.50
CA SER A 5 17.56 -0.03 -10.24
C SER A 5 16.76 -1.05 -11.07
N ALA A 6 17.10 -1.23 -12.34
CA ALA A 6 16.46 -2.23 -13.21
C ALA A 6 16.71 -3.67 -12.70
N PHE A 7 17.96 -4.01 -12.35
CA PHE A 7 18.32 -5.33 -11.86
C PHE A 7 17.61 -5.65 -10.52
N THR A 8 17.64 -4.71 -9.58
CA THR A 8 16.97 -4.90 -8.27
C THR A 8 15.45 -4.95 -8.42
N SER A 9 14.86 -4.23 -9.38
CA SER A 9 13.43 -4.32 -9.69
C SER A 9 13.04 -5.69 -10.21
N LEU A 10 13.86 -6.29 -11.10
CA LEU A 10 13.63 -7.66 -11.60
C LEU A 10 13.70 -8.73 -10.50
N LEU A 11 14.48 -8.48 -9.45
CA LEU A 11 14.63 -9.39 -8.31
C LEU A 11 13.67 -9.09 -7.14
N SER A 12 12.74 -8.11 -7.30
CA SER A 12 11.84 -7.65 -6.23
C SER A 12 12.58 -7.11 -4.99
N LEU A 13 13.76 -6.52 -5.22
CA LEU A 13 14.65 -5.94 -4.21
C LEU A 13 14.83 -4.43 -4.36
N SER A 14 14.04 -3.77 -5.20
CA SER A 14 14.14 -2.33 -5.50
C SER A 14 13.89 -1.45 -4.27
N ASN A 15 13.11 -1.91 -3.30
CA ASN A 15 12.89 -1.20 -2.04
C ASN A 15 14.20 -1.04 -1.23
N PHE A 16 15.08 -2.06 -1.19
CA PHE A 16 16.39 -1.97 -0.55
C PHE A 16 17.31 -1.01 -1.32
N TRP A 17 17.31 -1.11 -2.66
CA TRP A 17 18.08 -0.23 -3.52
C TRP A 17 17.71 1.23 -3.32
N PHE A 18 16.43 1.59 -3.39
CA PHE A 18 15.99 2.96 -3.26
C PHE A 18 16.09 3.49 -1.83
N MET A 19 15.97 2.66 -0.81
CA MET A 19 16.24 3.06 0.57
C MET A 19 17.68 3.53 0.76
N ASP A 20 18.66 2.88 0.09
CA ASP A 20 20.08 3.22 0.18
C ASP A 20 20.46 4.42 -0.70
N GLN A 21 19.84 4.56 -1.87
CA GLN A 21 20.20 5.56 -2.87
C GLN A 21 19.51 6.91 -2.72
N ILE A 22 18.30 6.95 -2.14
CA ILE A 22 17.55 8.19 -1.95
C ILE A 22 17.94 8.80 -0.61
N ASP A 23 18.92 9.69 -0.65
CA ASP A 23 19.39 10.46 0.49
C ASP A 23 19.36 11.96 0.15
N TYR A 24 19.54 12.79 1.16
CA TYR A 24 19.70 14.26 1.04
C TYR A 24 20.75 14.64 -0.03
N PHE A 25 21.80 13.84 -0.19
CA PHE A 25 22.89 14.07 -1.15
C PHE A 25 22.60 13.58 -2.57
N ASN A 26 21.52 12.82 -2.80
CA ASN A 26 21.18 12.31 -4.12
C ASN A 26 19.68 12.49 -4.47
N PRO A 27 19.20 13.75 -4.58
CA PRO A 27 17.81 14.03 -4.92
C PRO A 27 17.44 13.55 -6.33
N GLN A 28 18.42 13.32 -7.23
CA GLN A 28 18.19 12.78 -8.57
C GLN A 28 17.73 11.31 -8.54
N ALA A 29 18.02 10.59 -7.48
CA ALA A 29 17.52 9.22 -7.31
C ALA A 29 15.98 9.15 -7.28
N ALA A 30 15.32 10.19 -6.78
CA ALA A 30 13.86 10.31 -6.79
C ALA A 30 13.27 10.47 -8.21
N LEU A 31 14.10 10.83 -9.18
CA LEU A 31 13.71 10.97 -10.61
C LEU A 31 13.99 9.70 -11.41
N ASP A 32 14.47 8.62 -10.79
CA ASP A 32 14.66 7.33 -11.47
C ASP A 32 13.33 6.83 -12.05
N PRO A 33 13.28 6.46 -13.34
CA PRO A 33 12.06 5.95 -13.98
C PRO A 33 11.46 4.73 -13.29
N LEU A 34 12.25 3.99 -12.51
CA LEU A 34 11.83 2.77 -11.83
C LEU A 34 11.63 2.97 -10.31
N VAL A 35 11.74 4.21 -9.80
CA VAL A 35 11.63 4.44 -8.34
C VAL A 35 10.34 3.87 -7.76
N HIS A 36 9.21 3.98 -8.47
CA HIS A 36 7.91 3.48 -8.02
C HIS A 36 7.89 1.95 -7.80
N THR A 37 8.83 1.19 -8.38
CA THR A 37 8.88 -0.27 -8.24
C THR A 37 9.25 -0.74 -6.83
N TRP A 38 9.68 0.17 -5.95
CA TRP A 38 9.95 -0.17 -4.56
C TRP A 38 8.74 -0.76 -3.85
N SER A 39 7.54 -0.24 -4.08
CA SER A 39 6.32 -0.74 -3.45
C SER A 39 5.92 -2.12 -4.01
N LEU A 40 6.14 -2.34 -5.31
CA LEU A 40 5.96 -3.65 -5.93
C LEU A 40 6.92 -4.68 -5.32
N GLY A 41 8.18 -4.30 -5.08
CA GLY A 41 9.14 -5.16 -4.38
C GLY A 41 8.67 -5.57 -3.00
N VAL A 42 8.13 -4.64 -2.20
CA VAL A 42 7.53 -4.95 -0.88
C VAL A 42 6.36 -5.92 -1.00
N GLU A 43 5.46 -5.71 -1.97
CA GLU A 43 4.31 -6.58 -2.21
C GLU A 43 4.73 -7.99 -2.63
N GLU A 44 5.68 -8.12 -3.55
CA GLU A 44 6.17 -9.41 -4.05
C GLU A 44 6.89 -10.20 -2.94
N GLN A 45 7.69 -9.52 -2.11
CA GLN A 45 8.28 -10.14 -0.91
C GLN A 45 7.20 -10.67 0.03
N PHE A 46 6.14 -9.90 0.26
CA PHE A 46 5.00 -10.34 1.07
C PHE A 46 4.32 -11.56 0.45
N TYR A 47 4.05 -11.55 -0.86
CA TYR A 47 3.41 -12.66 -1.55
C TYR A 47 4.25 -13.93 -1.61
N LEU A 48 5.57 -13.81 -1.51
CA LEU A 48 6.48 -14.95 -1.40
C LEU A 48 6.51 -15.50 0.03
N ILE A 49 6.63 -14.64 1.02
CA ILE A 49 6.84 -15.04 2.43
C ILE A 49 5.54 -15.56 3.07
N VAL A 50 4.43 -14.85 2.86
CA VAL A 50 3.19 -15.12 3.61
C VAL A 50 2.56 -16.47 3.28
N PRO A 51 2.46 -16.95 2.04
CA PRO A 51 1.95 -18.29 1.77
C PRO A 51 2.74 -19.41 2.46
N ILE A 52 4.07 -19.28 2.52
CA ILE A 52 4.96 -20.22 3.21
C ILE A 52 4.65 -20.19 4.71
N LEU A 53 4.60 -18.99 5.29
CA LEU A 53 4.27 -18.78 6.70
C LEU A 53 2.89 -19.35 7.05
N LEU A 54 1.87 -19.04 6.24
CA LEU A 54 0.51 -19.54 6.41
C LEU A 54 0.45 -21.05 6.30
N GLY A 55 1.19 -21.66 5.37
CA GLY A 55 1.28 -23.12 5.22
C GLY A 55 1.80 -23.79 6.50
N VAL A 56 2.93 -23.30 7.02
CA VAL A 56 3.52 -23.82 8.27
C VAL A 56 2.56 -23.70 9.45
N ILE A 57 1.91 -22.54 9.60
CA ILE A 57 0.97 -22.29 10.70
C ILE A 57 -0.30 -23.14 10.54
N TRP A 58 -0.81 -23.28 9.32
CA TRP A 58 -2.00 -24.07 9.04
C TRP A 58 -1.80 -25.54 9.44
N PHE A 59 -0.67 -26.14 9.08
CA PHE A 59 -0.37 -27.53 9.42
C PHE A 59 -0.27 -27.78 10.93
N ARG A 60 0.28 -26.84 11.70
CA ARG A 60 0.59 -27.06 13.12
C ARG A 60 -0.35 -26.37 14.09
N PHE A 61 -0.87 -25.16 13.73
CA PHE A 61 -1.54 -24.25 14.67
C PHE A 61 -2.77 -23.56 14.07
N ARG A 62 -3.51 -24.21 13.16
CA ARG A 62 -4.62 -23.58 12.42
C ARG A 62 -5.65 -22.85 13.29
N ARG A 63 -5.90 -23.34 14.52
CA ARG A 63 -6.83 -22.72 15.48
C ARG A 63 -6.37 -21.33 15.95
N PHE A 64 -5.07 -21.06 15.90
CA PHE A 64 -4.47 -19.81 16.31
C PHE A 64 -4.14 -18.88 15.15
N LEU A 65 -4.43 -19.27 13.91
CA LEU A 65 -4.05 -18.54 12.70
C LEU A 65 -4.47 -17.06 12.76
N VAL A 66 -5.73 -16.77 13.11
CA VAL A 66 -6.25 -15.39 13.18
C VAL A 66 -5.52 -14.58 14.26
N PHE A 67 -5.27 -15.17 15.42
CA PHE A 67 -4.53 -14.49 16.50
C PHE A 67 -3.09 -14.21 16.09
N PHE A 68 -2.44 -15.14 15.39
CA PHE A 68 -1.08 -14.96 14.91
C PHE A 68 -1.01 -13.86 13.84
N LEU A 69 -1.93 -13.83 12.89
CA LEU A 69 -2.02 -12.77 11.88
C LEU A 69 -2.29 -11.41 12.51
N ALA A 70 -3.18 -11.35 13.51
CA ALA A 70 -3.45 -10.12 14.25
C ALA A 70 -2.20 -9.67 15.04
N PHE A 71 -1.46 -10.59 15.64
CA PHE A 71 -0.19 -10.29 16.30
C PHE A 71 0.84 -9.72 15.33
N LEU A 72 1.04 -10.34 14.15
CA LEU A 72 1.95 -9.82 13.13
C LEU A 72 1.53 -8.44 12.63
N MET A 73 0.24 -8.23 12.42
CA MET A 73 -0.32 -6.93 12.05
C MET A 73 0.01 -5.87 13.11
N LEU A 74 -0.28 -6.14 14.38
CA LEU A 74 -0.04 -5.21 15.47
C LEU A 74 1.46 -4.96 15.72
N ALA A 75 2.30 -6.00 15.61
CA ALA A 75 3.75 -5.87 15.72
C ALA A 75 4.32 -4.98 14.60
N SER A 76 3.89 -5.19 13.36
CA SER A 76 4.29 -4.37 12.21
C SER A 76 3.82 -2.92 12.35
N LEU A 77 2.56 -2.70 12.76
CA LEU A 77 2.01 -1.38 13.04
C LEU A 77 2.76 -0.67 14.17
N GLY A 78 3.01 -1.37 15.28
CA GLY A 78 3.78 -0.83 16.40
C GLY A 78 5.21 -0.46 16.00
N TRP A 79 5.84 -1.30 15.17
CA TRP A 79 7.17 -1.02 14.62
C TRP A 79 7.18 0.22 13.73
N MET A 80 6.20 0.36 12.82
CA MET A 80 6.01 1.56 12.02
C MET A 80 5.88 2.81 12.90
N LEU A 81 4.99 2.79 13.91
CA LEU A 81 4.77 3.95 14.78
C LEU A 81 6.02 4.31 15.59
N ALA A 82 6.78 3.33 16.06
CA ALA A 82 8.00 3.55 16.82
C ALA A 82 9.12 4.17 15.98
N LEU A 83 9.23 3.82 14.70
CA LEU A 83 10.31 4.25 13.82
C LEU A 83 9.95 5.42 12.89
N SER A 84 8.69 5.83 12.81
CA SER A 84 8.20 6.82 11.83
C SER A 84 8.95 8.16 11.90
N SER A 85 9.39 8.58 13.07
CA SER A 85 10.15 9.83 13.27
C SER A 85 11.66 9.64 13.31
N SER A 86 12.16 8.49 13.77
CA SER A 86 13.59 8.22 13.94
C SER A 86 14.26 7.66 12.70
N SER A 87 13.52 6.89 11.89
CA SER A 87 14.05 6.23 10.70
C SER A 87 13.01 6.23 9.57
N PRO A 88 12.66 7.41 9.02
CA PRO A 88 11.57 7.55 8.04
C PRO A 88 11.80 6.75 6.76
N MET A 89 13.05 6.69 6.26
CA MET A 89 13.40 5.91 5.06
C MET A 89 13.16 4.42 5.26
N PHE A 90 13.62 3.85 6.39
CA PHE A 90 13.35 2.45 6.72
C PHE A 90 11.84 2.20 6.81
N THR A 91 11.12 3.09 7.49
CA THR A 91 9.68 2.97 7.68
C THR A 91 8.92 3.02 6.37
N PHE A 92 9.40 3.80 5.41
CA PHE A 92 8.78 3.96 4.10
C PHE A 92 9.04 2.77 3.16
N TYR A 93 10.29 2.30 3.07
CA TYR A 93 10.72 1.33 2.06
C TYR A 93 10.64 -0.13 2.52
N MET A 94 10.62 -0.41 3.83
CA MET A 94 10.79 -1.78 4.30
C MET A 94 9.48 -2.51 4.59
N LEU A 95 9.43 -3.79 4.20
CA LEU A 95 8.30 -4.68 4.42
C LEU A 95 7.88 -4.77 5.90
N PRO A 96 8.77 -4.91 6.90
CA PRO A 96 8.34 -5.09 8.29
C PRO A 96 7.47 -3.97 8.85
N THR A 97 7.64 -2.74 8.37
CA THR A 97 6.89 -1.56 8.80
C THR A 97 5.64 -1.28 7.95
N ARG A 98 5.49 -1.99 6.81
CA ARG A 98 4.37 -1.87 5.88
C ARG A 98 3.45 -3.09 5.89
N ALA A 99 3.93 -4.23 6.38
CA ALA A 99 3.19 -5.50 6.34
C ALA A 99 1.84 -5.45 7.08
N TRP A 100 1.65 -4.54 8.05
CA TRP A 100 0.39 -4.40 8.77
C TRP A 100 -0.79 -4.05 7.85
N GLU A 101 -0.57 -3.26 6.81
CA GLU A 101 -1.58 -2.90 5.82
C GLU A 101 -2.09 -4.16 5.08
N LEU A 102 -1.16 -5.01 4.67
CA LEU A 102 -1.43 -6.26 3.95
C LEU A 102 -2.04 -7.34 4.87
N PHE A 103 -1.52 -7.50 6.09
CA PHE A 103 -2.12 -8.39 7.09
C PHE A 103 -3.54 -7.98 7.47
N ALA A 104 -3.81 -6.67 7.58
CA ALA A 104 -5.16 -6.16 7.81
C ALA A 104 -6.11 -6.57 6.68
N GLY A 105 -5.66 -6.52 5.42
CA GLY A 105 -6.41 -7.03 4.27
C GLY A 105 -6.73 -8.52 4.37
N ILE A 106 -5.74 -9.35 4.77
CA ILE A 106 -5.96 -10.79 5.00
C ILE A 106 -7.01 -11.03 6.09
N LEU A 107 -6.92 -10.29 7.22
CA LEU A 107 -7.88 -10.41 8.31
C LEU A 107 -9.30 -10.03 7.88
N VAL A 108 -9.46 -8.99 7.07
CA VAL A 108 -10.75 -8.62 6.44
C VAL A 108 -11.27 -9.76 5.58
N ALA A 109 -10.44 -10.35 4.72
CA ALA A 109 -10.84 -11.46 3.86
C ALA A 109 -11.31 -12.69 4.67
N ILE A 110 -10.64 -12.99 5.79
CA ILE A 110 -11.04 -14.07 6.71
C ILE A 110 -12.35 -13.72 7.45
N ALA A 111 -12.58 -12.44 7.74
CA ALA A 111 -13.75 -11.98 8.50
C ALA A 111 -15.05 -12.01 7.69
N ILE A 112 -14.97 -11.81 6.37
CA ILE A 112 -16.11 -11.84 5.48
C ILE A 112 -16.78 -13.22 5.53
N GLY A 113 -18.11 -13.24 5.66
CA GLY A 113 -18.89 -14.48 5.74
C GLY A 113 -18.93 -15.17 7.10
N LYS A 114 -18.23 -14.65 8.12
CA LYS A 114 -18.32 -15.17 9.49
C LYS A 114 -19.71 -14.86 10.11
N PRO A 115 -20.18 -15.67 11.09
CA PRO A 115 -21.51 -15.47 11.68
C PRO A 115 -21.77 -14.04 12.18
N TRP A 116 -20.80 -13.44 12.87
CA TRP A 116 -20.91 -12.06 13.37
C TRP A 116 -21.05 -11.04 12.22
N TRP A 117 -20.33 -11.25 11.09
CA TRP A 117 -20.43 -10.40 9.91
C TRP A 117 -21.83 -10.48 9.29
N VAL A 118 -22.42 -11.67 9.25
CA VAL A 118 -23.78 -11.87 8.76
C VAL A 118 -24.80 -11.18 9.68
N VAL A 119 -24.64 -11.29 11.01
CA VAL A 119 -25.50 -10.62 12.00
C VAL A 119 -25.44 -9.11 11.83
N CYS A 120 -24.29 -8.55 11.55
CA CYS A 120 -24.08 -7.12 11.33
C CYS A 120 -24.58 -6.60 9.99
N LYS A 121 -25.18 -7.45 9.11
CA LYS A 121 -25.58 -7.09 7.74
C LYS A 121 -26.47 -5.85 7.67
N LYS A 122 -27.32 -5.63 8.66
CA LYS A 122 -28.18 -4.43 8.75
C LYS A 122 -27.39 -3.10 8.86
N TRP A 123 -26.14 -3.15 9.33
CA TRP A 123 -25.28 -1.99 9.50
C TRP A 123 -24.24 -1.82 8.36
N HIS A 124 -24.16 -2.75 7.41
CA HIS A 124 -23.16 -2.72 6.36
C HIS A 124 -23.20 -1.44 5.53
N GLY A 125 -24.43 -0.92 5.26
CA GLY A 125 -24.59 0.33 4.53
C GLY A 125 -23.97 1.53 5.25
N GLN A 126 -24.25 1.68 6.54
CA GLN A 126 -23.72 2.76 7.35
C GLN A 126 -22.21 2.63 7.58
N LEU A 127 -21.73 1.41 7.86
CA LEU A 127 -20.30 1.15 8.09
C LEU A 127 -19.47 1.35 6.82
N SER A 128 -19.98 0.96 5.66
CA SER A 128 -19.29 1.22 4.39
C SER A 128 -19.28 2.70 4.02
N MET A 129 -20.36 3.44 4.34
CA MET A 129 -20.40 4.90 4.14
C MET A 129 -19.40 5.60 5.08
N LEU A 130 -19.38 5.20 6.37
CA LEU A 130 -18.36 5.68 7.31
C LEU A 130 -16.96 5.41 6.77
N GLY A 131 -16.71 4.22 6.23
CA GLY A 131 -15.43 3.87 5.59
C GLY A 131 -15.04 4.82 4.46
N LEU A 132 -15.98 5.16 3.57
CA LEU A 132 -15.74 6.16 2.51
C LEU A 132 -15.43 7.55 3.08
N LEU A 133 -16.17 7.99 4.09
CA LEU A 133 -15.94 9.29 4.72
C LEU A 133 -14.57 9.34 5.42
N VAL A 134 -14.19 8.29 6.15
CA VAL A 134 -12.88 8.17 6.80
C VAL A 134 -11.75 8.15 5.77
N LEU A 135 -11.92 7.41 4.66
CA LEU A 135 -10.96 7.37 3.57
C LEU A 135 -10.78 8.76 2.94
N LEU A 136 -11.87 9.43 2.59
CA LEU A 136 -11.83 10.78 2.03
C LEU A 136 -11.23 11.78 3.00
N PHE A 137 -11.58 11.70 4.28
CA PHE A 137 -10.97 12.53 5.33
C PHE A 137 -9.46 12.33 5.37
N GLY A 138 -8.97 11.09 5.39
CA GLY A 138 -7.54 10.80 5.38
C GLY A 138 -6.81 11.36 4.15
N ILE A 139 -7.45 11.31 2.97
CA ILE A 139 -6.85 11.85 1.73
C ILE A 139 -6.83 13.39 1.72
N LEU A 140 -7.91 14.04 2.17
CA LEU A 140 -8.09 15.48 2.04
C LEU A 140 -7.46 16.28 3.18
N PHE A 141 -7.38 15.72 4.39
CA PHE A 141 -7.01 16.43 5.60
C PHE A 141 -5.71 15.95 6.26
N THR A 142 -4.94 15.07 5.60
CA THR A 142 -3.59 14.74 6.10
C THR A 142 -2.71 16.00 6.04
N PRO A 143 -2.15 16.46 7.19
CA PRO A 143 -1.33 17.66 7.21
C PRO A 143 -0.05 17.48 6.39
N SER A 144 0.43 18.57 5.78
CA SER A 144 1.74 18.60 5.14
C SER A 144 2.85 18.54 6.21
N GLY A 145 3.95 17.82 5.90
CA GLY A 145 5.12 17.75 6.78
C GLY A 145 5.03 16.74 7.92
N VAL A 146 3.94 15.93 8.01
CA VAL A 146 3.89 14.79 8.94
C VAL A 146 4.74 13.63 8.45
N ALA A 147 5.26 12.83 9.39
CA ALA A 147 5.96 11.59 9.07
C ALA A 147 5.04 10.63 8.30
N TRP A 148 5.52 10.17 7.14
CA TRP A 148 4.81 9.23 6.28
C TRP A 148 5.73 8.07 5.88
N PRO A 149 5.32 6.79 6.14
CA PRO A 149 4.15 6.37 6.91
C PRO A 149 4.26 6.70 8.40
N GLY A 150 3.12 6.94 9.05
CA GLY A 150 3.03 7.28 10.46
C GLY A 150 1.59 7.18 10.96
N PHE A 151 1.26 7.85 12.04
CA PHE A 151 -0.08 7.80 12.64
C PHE A 151 -1.20 8.14 11.62
N TRP A 152 -0.97 9.12 10.76
CA TRP A 152 -1.95 9.56 9.76
C TRP A 152 -2.24 8.51 8.69
N THR A 153 -1.33 7.56 8.45
CA THR A 153 -1.54 6.44 7.51
C THR A 153 -2.65 5.49 7.97
N ILE A 154 -2.89 5.40 9.29
CA ILE A 154 -3.94 4.54 9.87
C ILE A 154 -5.32 4.96 9.38
N ILE A 155 -5.57 6.25 9.20
CA ILE A 155 -6.89 6.79 8.84
C ILE A 155 -7.37 6.28 7.48
N PRO A 156 -6.66 6.51 6.36
CA PRO A 156 -7.12 6.02 5.05
C PRO A 156 -7.12 4.49 4.98
N VAL A 157 -6.20 3.80 5.65
CA VAL A 157 -6.21 2.33 5.71
C VAL A 157 -7.44 1.83 6.45
N ALA A 158 -7.78 2.38 7.61
CA ALA A 158 -9.00 2.02 8.33
C ALA A 158 -10.28 2.26 7.49
N GLY A 159 -10.35 3.40 6.79
CA GLY A 159 -11.43 3.70 5.85
C GLY A 159 -11.55 2.64 4.75
N THR A 160 -10.42 2.27 4.14
CA THR A 160 -10.35 1.22 3.11
C THR A 160 -10.82 -0.14 3.65
N LEU A 161 -10.36 -0.54 4.84
CA LEU A 161 -10.77 -1.80 5.47
C LEU A 161 -12.26 -1.86 5.76
N LEU A 162 -12.87 -0.75 6.21
CA LEU A 162 -14.33 -0.65 6.40
C LEU A 162 -15.08 -0.81 5.07
N VAL A 163 -14.61 -0.17 4.00
CA VAL A 163 -15.22 -0.31 2.67
C VAL A 163 -15.09 -1.74 2.16
N LEU A 164 -13.93 -2.37 2.29
CA LEU A 164 -13.71 -3.76 1.87
C LEU A 164 -14.58 -4.74 2.66
N LEU A 165 -14.67 -4.55 3.98
CA LEU A 165 -15.40 -5.45 4.87
C LEU A 165 -16.92 -5.35 4.70
N PHE A 166 -17.46 -4.14 4.50
CA PHE A 166 -18.90 -3.87 4.53
C PHE A 166 -19.49 -3.38 3.21
N GLY A 167 -18.66 -2.99 2.24
CA GLY A 167 -19.10 -2.47 0.95
C GLY A 167 -19.70 -3.50 -0.03
N GLN A 168 -19.75 -4.78 0.34
CA GLN A 168 -20.27 -5.86 -0.51
C GLN A 168 -21.79 -5.95 -0.53
N SER A 169 -22.47 -5.35 0.44
CA SER A 169 -23.94 -5.29 0.52
C SER A 169 -24.52 -4.17 -0.36
N ASN A 170 -25.84 -4.08 -0.46
CA ASN A 170 -26.51 -2.94 -1.09
C ASN A 170 -26.23 -1.68 -0.27
N SER A 171 -25.22 -0.91 -0.67
CA SER A 171 -24.71 0.26 0.03
C SER A 171 -24.34 1.36 -0.97
N VAL A 172 -24.32 2.61 -0.51
CA VAL A 172 -23.86 3.75 -1.32
C VAL A 172 -22.42 3.52 -1.80
N ALA A 173 -21.55 2.97 -0.93
CA ALA A 173 -20.18 2.64 -1.30
C ALA A 173 -20.13 1.68 -2.50
N ARG A 174 -20.93 0.60 -2.48
CA ARG A 174 -21.02 -0.32 -3.61
C ARG A 174 -21.53 0.38 -4.87
N THR A 175 -22.58 1.19 -4.75
CA THR A 175 -23.16 1.90 -5.90
C THR A 175 -22.10 2.81 -6.54
N VAL A 176 -21.39 3.61 -5.74
CA VAL A 176 -20.34 4.52 -6.24
C VAL A 176 -19.18 3.75 -6.88
N LEU A 177 -18.66 2.72 -6.19
CA LEU A 177 -17.52 1.95 -6.67
C LEU A 177 -17.85 1.06 -7.86
N SER A 178 -19.14 0.70 -8.07
CA SER A 178 -19.61 -0.07 -9.23
C SER A 178 -19.95 0.78 -10.46
N LEU A 179 -19.85 2.11 -10.40
CA LEU A 179 -20.00 2.98 -11.56
C LEU A 179 -19.01 2.60 -12.67
N ALA A 180 -19.45 2.68 -13.91
CA ALA A 180 -18.64 2.30 -15.07
C ALA A 180 -17.29 3.06 -15.09
N ALA A 181 -17.28 4.35 -14.74
CA ALA A 181 -16.07 5.16 -14.64
C ALA A 181 -15.11 4.64 -13.56
N MET A 182 -15.61 4.30 -12.35
CA MET A 182 -14.79 3.77 -11.26
C MET A 182 -14.17 2.41 -11.63
N ARG A 183 -14.96 1.55 -12.26
CA ARG A 183 -14.48 0.25 -12.75
C ARG A 183 -13.43 0.42 -13.86
N ALA A 184 -13.64 1.34 -14.80
CA ALA A 184 -12.68 1.63 -15.85
C ALA A 184 -11.34 2.14 -15.25
N LEU A 185 -11.41 3.07 -14.29
CA LEU A 185 -10.22 3.54 -13.57
C LEU A 185 -9.51 2.37 -12.85
N GLY A 186 -10.26 1.49 -12.20
CA GLY A 186 -9.68 0.29 -11.56
C GLY A 186 -8.96 -0.63 -12.53
N VAL A 187 -9.52 -0.87 -13.72
CA VAL A 187 -8.91 -1.74 -14.74
C VAL A 187 -7.59 -1.16 -15.26
N ILE A 188 -7.51 0.15 -15.48
CA ILE A 188 -6.30 0.81 -16.02
C ILE A 188 -5.30 1.21 -14.93
N SER A 189 -5.67 1.15 -13.64
CA SER A 189 -4.88 1.69 -12.53
C SER A 189 -3.48 1.08 -12.44
N TYR A 190 -3.35 -0.23 -12.64
CA TYR A 190 -2.05 -0.90 -12.62
C TYR A 190 -1.14 -0.44 -13.77
N SER A 191 -1.67 -0.34 -14.98
CA SER A 191 -0.89 0.17 -16.13
C SER A 191 -0.53 1.64 -15.93
N ALA A 192 -1.46 2.46 -15.42
CA ALA A 192 -1.19 3.85 -15.10
C ALA A 192 -0.10 3.98 -14.02
N TYR A 193 -0.14 3.12 -13.00
CA TYR A 193 0.91 3.04 -11.97
C TYR A 193 2.28 2.69 -12.56
N LEU A 194 2.37 1.72 -13.47
CA LEU A 194 3.64 1.36 -14.09
C LEU A 194 4.22 2.45 -15.00
N TRP A 195 3.37 3.22 -15.67
CA TRP A 195 3.82 4.22 -16.64
C TRP A 195 3.98 5.63 -16.11
N HIS A 196 3.35 6.00 -14.99
CA HIS A 196 3.38 7.39 -14.51
C HIS A 196 4.82 7.89 -14.26
N GLN A 197 5.64 7.11 -13.55
CA GLN A 197 6.99 7.54 -13.18
C GLN A 197 7.95 7.60 -14.37
N PRO A 198 8.01 6.60 -15.28
CA PRO A 198 8.78 6.72 -16.52
C PRO A 198 8.42 7.97 -17.34
N ILE A 199 7.13 8.27 -17.44
CA ILE A 199 6.66 9.47 -18.17
C ILE A 199 7.15 10.75 -17.47
N PHE A 200 7.00 10.87 -16.15
CA PHE A 200 7.46 12.04 -15.42
C PHE A 200 8.98 12.22 -15.50
N SER A 201 9.74 11.13 -15.33
CA SER A 201 11.19 11.16 -15.45
C SER A 201 11.66 11.61 -16.83
N PHE A 202 10.97 11.14 -17.88
CA PHE A 202 11.29 11.51 -19.25
C PHE A 202 10.96 12.99 -19.53
N LEU A 203 9.82 13.50 -19.04
CA LEU A 203 9.45 14.90 -19.19
C LEU A 203 10.42 15.83 -18.46
N ASP A 204 10.84 15.46 -17.24
CA ASP A 204 11.84 16.22 -16.48
C ASP A 204 13.18 16.26 -17.22
N TYR A 205 13.59 15.13 -17.79
CA TYR A 205 14.81 15.05 -18.59
C TYR A 205 14.75 15.98 -19.82
N GLN A 206 13.64 15.99 -20.55
CA GLN A 206 13.46 16.88 -21.72
C GLN A 206 13.53 18.36 -21.34
N GLN A 207 12.94 18.76 -20.21
CA GLN A 207 12.98 20.16 -19.75
C GLN A 207 14.39 20.60 -19.35
N LYS A 208 15.26 19.69 -18.93
CA LYS A 208 16.65 19.98 -18.56
C LYS A 208 17.63 19.92 -19.73
N MET A 209 17.19 19.42 -20.91
CA MET A 209 18.03 19.44 -22.11
C MET A 209 18.16 20.88 -22.64
N PRO A 210 19.40 21.32 -22.99
CA PRO A 210 19.59 22.61 -23.67
C PRO A 210 18.89 22.58 -25.03
N ALA A 211 18.28 23.70 -25.42
CA ALA A 211 17.52 23.85 -26.67
C ALA A 211 18.32 23.53 -27.96
N SER A 212 19.65 23.36 -27.87
CA SER A 212 20.53 22.97 -28.97
C SER A 212 20.39 21.51 -29.45
N PHE A 213 19.65 20.68 -28.71
CA PHE A 213 19.42 19.25 -29.07
C PHE A 213 18.01 18.96 -29.58
N SER A 214 17.15 19.97 -29.73
CA SER A 214 15.76 19.86 -30.22
C SER A 214 15.61 20.17 -31.73
N GLY A 215 16.66 19.97 -32.52
CA GLY A 215 16.67 20.13 -33.99
C GLY A 215 16.71 18.81 -34.73
#